data_5a4d10b066cec07432a7d76582836d17
#
_entry.id   5a4d10b066cec07432a7d76582836d17
#
_cell.length_a   1.000
_cell.length_b   1.000
_cell.length_c   1.000
_cell.angle_alpha   90.00
_cell.angle_beta   90.00
_cell.angle_gamma   90.00
#
_symmetry.space_group_name_H-M   'P 1'
#
loop_
_entity.id
_entity.type
_entity.pdbx_description
1 polymer ?
#
loop_
_entity_poly.entity_id
_entity_poly.type
_entity_poly.pdbx_seq_one_letter_code
_entity_poly.pdbx_strand_id
1 'polypeptide(L)'
;SRRQRQMCIRDRDQIGPIAKDVTDCATILETITSYDKKDSTSVKREETDFTSALVDDVKGMKIGIPCDYLGEGLDPEVKEAILAAAKTLEEKGAIVEEFDLSLVEYAIPAYYVIAAAEASSNLARFDGVKYGYRTKEYEGLHNMYKKSRSEGFGPEVKRRIMLGSFVLSSGYYDAYYLLSLIHISEPTRRTPIS
;
A
#
# COMPACT_ATOMS: atom_id res chain seq x y z
N SER A 1 -17.90 0.44 14.23
CA SER A 1 -18.42 -0.92 14.46
C SER A 1 -17.48 -1.96 13.84
N ARG A 2 -17.65 -3.25 14.21
CA ARG A 2 -16.83 -4.38 13.75
C ARG A 2 -16.83 -4.51 12.21
N ARG A 3 -17.96 -4.26 11.55
CA ARG A 3 -18.09 -4.30 10.09
C ARG A 3 -17.36 -3.16 9.36
N GLN A 4 -17.24 -1.99 9.97
CA GLN A 4 -16.52 -0.85 9.39
C GLN A 4 -15.02 -1.08 9.38
N ARG A 5 -14.48 -1.67 10.46
CA ARG A 5 -13.06 -2.08 10.50
C ARG A 5 -12.75 -3.14 9.45
N GLN A 6 -13.63 -4.12 9.25
CA GLN A 6 -13.45 -5.16 8.24
C GLN A 6 -13.41 -4.63 6.80
N MET A 7 -14.12 -3.55 6.48
CA MET A 7 -14.11 -2.99 5.13
C MET A 7 -12.84 -2.21 4.80
N CYS A 8 -12.30 -1.45 5.77
CA CYS A 8 -11.00 -0.77 5.59
C CYS A 8 -9.85 -1.79 5.58
N ILE A 9 -9.89 -2.77 6.47
CA ILE A 9 -8.89 -3.85 6.56
C ILE A 9 -8.82 -4.65 5.25
N ARG A 10 -9.96 -4.95 4.65
CA ARG A 10 -10.02 -5.78 3.45
C ARG A 10 -9.33 -5.16 2.23
N ASP A 11 -9.49 -3.86 2.05
CA ASP A 11 -9.12 -3.22 0.78
C ASP A 11 -7.74 -2.53 0.84
N ARG A 12 -7.20 -2.24 2.04
CA ARG A 12 -6.02 -1.39 2.21
C ARG A 12 -5.04 -1.84 3.27
N ASP A 13 -5.54 -2.42 4.35
CA ASP A 13 -4.67 -2.87 5.43
C ASP A 13 -4.11 -4.25 5.08
N GLN A 14 -2.80 -4.37 5.19
CA GLN A 14 -2.12 -5.64 5.03
C GLN A 14 -1.75 -6.16 6.41
N ILE A 15 -2.36 -7.27 6.81
CA ILE A 15 -2.04 -7.95 8.06
C ILE A 15 -0.78 -8.79 7.82
N GLY A 16 0.25 -8.57 8.62
CA GLY A 16 1.51 -9.29 8.54
C GLY A 16 2.12 -9.55 9.91
N PRO A 17 3.01 -10.53 10.04
CA PRO A 17 3.69 -10.83 11.27
C PRO A 17 4.76 -9.78 11.58
N ILE A 18 4.97 -9.51 12.89
CA ILE A 18 6.10 -8.75 13.40
C ILE A 18 6.76 -9.61 14.48
N ALA A 19 8.01 -9.98 14.27
CA ALA A 19 8.76 -10.84 15.16
C ALA A 19 10.22 -10.37 15.29
N LYS A 20 10.99 -11.00 16.18
CA LYS A 20 12.39 -10.66 16.41
C LYS A 20 13.33 -11.22 15.35
N ASP A 21 12.94 -12.32 14.72
CA ASP A 21 13.71 -12.94 13.65
C ASP A 21 12.83 -13.40 12.49
N VAL A 22 13.46 -13.79 11.39
CA VAL A 22 12.78 -14.17 10.15
C VAL A 22 12.08 -15.52 10.30
N THR A 23 12.60 -16.43 11.09
CA THR A 23 12.02 -17.75 11.33
C THR A 23 10.67 -17.65 12.02
N ASP A 24 10.60 -16.84 13.07
CA ASP A 24 9.35 -16.56 13.77
C ASP A 24 8.34 -15.87 12.86
N CYS A 25 8.80 -14.91 12.03
CA CYS A 25 7.95 -14.27 11.02
C CYS A 25 7.36 -15.27 10.03
N ALA A 26 8.18 -16.17 9.51
CA ALA A 26 7.74 -17.20 8.58
C ALA A 26 6.72 -18.14 9.22
N THR A 27 6.98 -18.61 10.44
CA THR A 27 6.08 -19.50 11.20
C THR A 27 4.72 -18.85 11.48
N ILE A 28 4.72 -17.57 11.88
CA ILE A 28 3.46 -16.83 12.09
C ILE A 28 2.74 -16.65 10.76
N LEU A 29 3.47 -16.31 9.68
CA LEU A 29 2.89 -16.14 8.36
C LEU A 29 2.20 -17.41 7.86
N GLU A 30 2.80 -18.59 8.04
CA GLU A 30 2.19 -19.88 7.73
C GLU A 30 0.86 -20.08 8.48
N THR A 31 0.83 -19.68 9.76
CA THR A 31 -0.36 -19.84 10.59
C THR A 31 -1.52 -18.97 10.14
N ILE A 32 -1.24 -17.73 9.69
CA ILE A 32 -2.28 -16.78 9.28
C ILE A 32 -2.64 -16.86 7.79
N THR A 33 -1.80 -17.53 6.98
CA THR A 33 -2.03 -17.68 5.53
C THR A 33 -2.83 -18.94 5.26
N SER A 34 -4.12 -18.78 5.00
CA SER A 34 -5.01 -19.90 4.67
C SER A 34 -6.09 -19.48 3.70
N TYR A 35 -6.62 -20.47 2.97
CA TYR A 35 -7.78 -20.24 2.11
C TYR A 35 -9.05 -20.13 2.92
N ASP A 36 -9.74 -18.99 2.82
CA ASP A 36 -11.06 -18.80 3.43
C ASP A 36 -12.16 -18.89 2.37
N LYS A 37 -13.00 -19.91 2.48
CA LYS A 37 -14.17 -20.11 1.59
C LYS A 37 -15.21 -18.98 1.69
N LYS A 38 -15.20 -18.20 2.77
CA LYS A 38 -16.12 -17.09 3.01
C LYS A 38 -15.62 -15.78 2.40
N ASP A 39 -14.37 -15.73 1.98
CA ASP A 39 -13.77 -14.60 1.31
C ASP A 39 -13.52 -14.94 -0.17
N SER A 40 -14.30 -14.31 -1.06
CA SER A 40 -14.17 -14.51 -2.50
C SER A 40 -12.86 -14.00 -3.10
N THR A 41 -12.09 -13.21 -2.36
CA THR A 41 -10.78 -12.70 -2.78
C THR A 41 -9.64 -13.57 -2.31
N SER A 42 -9.90 -14.55 -1.44
CA SER A 42 -8.90 -15.49 -0.96
C SER A 42 -8.44 -16.41 -2.08
N VAL A 43 -7.14 -16.47 -2.31
CA VAL A 43 -6.53 -17.32 -3.34
C VAL A 43 -6.23 -18.69 -2.78
N LYS A 44 -6.70 -19.74 -3.46
CA LYS A 44 -6.37 -21.10 -3.08
C LYS A 44 -4.93 -21.41 -3.49
N ARG A 45 -4.08 -21.71 -2.50
CA ARG A 45 -2.70 -22.14 -2.69
C ARG A 45 -2.56 -23.60 -2.26
N GLU A 46 -1.71 -24.34 -2.94
CA GLU A 46 -1.46 -25.75 -2.64
C GLU A 46 -0.48 -25.92 -1.48
N GLU A 47 0.50 -24.99 -1.37
CA GLU A 47 1.50 -24.99 -0.31
C GLU A 47 1.65 -23.60 0.32
N THR A 48 1.78 -23.58 1.63
CA THR A 48 2.01 -22.39 2.45
C THR A 48 3.17 -22.58 3.43
N ASP A 49 4.15 -23.42 3.05
CA ASP A 49 5.35 -23.65 3.84
C ASP A 49 6.39 -22.56 3.53
N PHE A 50 6.40 -21.51 4.37
CA PHE A 50 7.35 -20.41 4.24
C PHE A 50 8.67 -20.69 4.97
N THR A 51 8.65 -21.61 5.95
CA THR A 51 9.86 -21.96 6.71
C THR A 51 10.84 -22.75 5.85
N SER A 52 10.37 -23.57 4.91
CA SER A 52 11.21 -24.29 3.96
C SER A 52 11.99 -23.38 3.01
N ALA A 53 11.51 -22.14 2.80
CA ALA A 53 12.20 -21.14 1.98
C ALA A 53 13.37 -20.44 2.70
N LEU A 54 13.55 -20.67 4.00
CA LEU A 54 14.65 -20.11 4.77
C LEU A 54 15.92 -20.92 4.50
N VAL A 55 16.75 -20.42 3.63
CA VAL A 55 18.03 -21.01 3.26
C VAL A 55 19.18 -20.11 3.75
N ASP A 56 20.25 -20.73 4.22
CA ASP A 56 21.45 -20.03 4.72
C ASP A 56 22.43 -19.63 3.61
N ASP A 57 22.04 -19.76 2.35
CA ASP A 57 22.87 -19.47 1.19
C ASP A 57 22.25 -18.40 0.29
N VAL A 58 23.05 -17.41 -0.08
CA VAL A 58 22.68 -16.34 -1.03
C VAL A 58 23.45 -16.43 -2.35
N LYS A 59 24.20 -17.52 -2.56
CA LYS A 59 25.03 -17.72 -3.75
C LYS A 59 24.21 -17.72 -5.02
N GLY A 60 24.58 -16.82 -5.94
CA GLY A 60 23.88 -16.64 -7.21
C GLY A 60 22.56 -15.86 -7.12
N MET A 61 22.15 -15.44 -5.94
CA MET A 61 21.00 -14.54 -5.78
C MET A 61 21.31 -13.20 -6.42
N LYS A 62 20.39 -12.69 -7.27
CA LYS A 62 20.50 -11.37 -7.86
C LYS A 62 19.81 -10.34 -6.97
N ILE A 63 20.57 -9.32 -6.59
CA ILE A 63 20.13 -8.23 -5.72
C ILE A 63 20.33 -6.93 -6.49
N GLY A 64 19.23 -6.21 -6.74
CA GLY A 64 19.27 -4.91 -7.39
C GLY A 64 19.27 -3.77 -6.38
N ILE A 65 20.13 -2.77 -6.59
CA ILE A 65 20.17 -1.53 -5.81
C ILE A 65 19.68 -0.39 -6.73
N PRO A 66 18.50 0.20 -6.45
CA PRO A 66 18.05 1.36 -7.20
C PRO A 66 18.91 2.58 -6.88
N CYS A 67 19.63 3.12 -7.85
CA CYS A 67 20.49 4.30 -7.66
C CYS A 67 19.70 5.52 -7.18
N ASP A 68 18.46 5.68 -7.65
CA ASP A 68 17.58 6.79 -7.30
C ASP A 68 17.25 6.85 -5.79
N TYR A 69 17.28 5.72 -5.08
CA TYR A 69 17.01 5.68 -3.63
C TYR A 69 18.23 6.09 -2.79
N LEU A 70 19.42 6.08 -3.38
CA LEU A 70 20.66 6.48 -2.72
C LEU A 70 21.07 7.93 -3.00
N GLY A 71 20.15 8.73 -3.56
CA GLY A 71 20.33 10.13 -3.95
C GLY A 71 20.40 11.12 -2.79
N GLU A 72 20.24 12.39 -3.12
CA GLU A 72 20.20 13.49 -2.16
C GLU A 72 19.00 13.36 -1.21
N GLY A 73 19.23 13.62 0.09
CA GLY A 73 18.19 13.54 1.12
C GLY A 73 18.18 12.25 1.95
N LEU A 74 18.93 11.23 1.54
CA LEU A 74 19.14 10.04 2.36
C LEU A 74 20.24 10.34 3.42
N ASP A 75 19.97 9.93 4.64
CA ASP A 75 20.95 10.02 5.73
C ASP A 75 22.24 9.24 5.39
N PRO A 76 23.43 9.85 5.52
CA PRO A 76 24.69 9.20 5.17
C PRO A 76 24.94 7.89 5.90
N GLU A 77 24.58 7.79 7.20
CA GLU A 77 24.74 6.56 7.98
C GLU A 77 23.87 5.43 7.42
N VAL A 78 22.64 5.76 6.99
CA VAL A 78 21.72 4.79 6.37
C VAL A 78 22.30 4.32 5.03
N LYS A 79 22.82 5.25 4.21
CA LYS A 79 23.45 4.92 2.93
C LYS A 79 24.63 3.98 3.10
N GLU A 80 25.53 4.28 4.04
CA GLU A 80 26.68 3.44 4.34
C GLU A 80 26.27 2.06 4.84
N ALA A 81 25.27 1.96 5.71
CA ALA A 81 24.76 0.70 6.21
C ALA A 81 24.18 -0.19 5.09
N ILE A 82 23.43 0.40 4.15
CA ILE A 82 22.86 -0.31 2.98
C ILE A 82 23.98 -0.84 2.08
N LEU A 83 24.96 0.01 1.77
CA LEU A 83 26.09 -0.39 0.92
C LEU A 83 26.98 -1.45 1.59
N ALA A 84 27.21 -1.36 2.90
CA ALA A 84 27.91 -2.38 3.67
C ALA A 84 27.17 -3.72 3.67
N ALA A 85 25.84 -3.70 3.83
CA ALA A 85 25.02 -4.89 3.74
C ALA A 85 25.08 -5.52 2.34
N ALA A 86 24.99 -4.72 1.29
CA ALA A 86 25.12 -5.18 -0.09
C ALA A 86 26.48 -5.85 -0.35
N LYS A 87 27.55 -5.24 0.12
CA LYS A 87 28.91 -5.80 0.03
C LYS A 87 29.03 -7.13 0.79
N THR A 88 28.45 -7.22 1.97
CA THR A 88 28.44 -8.48 2.74
C THR A 88 27.71 -9.60 1.98
N LEU A 89 26.63 -9.28 1.30
CA LEU A 89 25.90 -10.25 0.47
C LEU A 89 26.70 -10.66 -0.77
N GLU A 90 27.39 -9.73 -1.40
CA GLU A 90 28.31 -10.00 -2.53
C GLU A 90 29.48 -10.91 -2.09
N GLU A 91 30.09 -10.65 -0.93
CA GLU A 91 31.15 -11.49 -0.34
C GLU A 91 30.64 -12.94 -0.05
N LYS A 92 29.34 -13.09 0.21
CA LYS A 92 28.68 -14.40 0.37
C LYS A 92 28.24 -15.04 -0.95
N GLY A 93 28.53 -14.42 -2.09
CA GLY A 93 28.28 -14.97 -3.43
C GLY A 93 26.99 -14.52 -4.10
N ALA A 94 26.30 -13.52 -3.57
CA ALA A 94 25.23 -12.87 -4.29
C ALA A 94 25.77 -12.00 -5.43
N ILE A 95 24.95 -11.73 -6.45
CA ILE A 95 25.26 -10.84 -7.56
C ILE A 95 24.53 -9.53 -7.27
N VAL A 96 25.30 -8.49 -6.97
CA VAL A 96 24.76 -7.15 -6.70
C VAL A 96 24.88 -6.29 -7.97
N GLU A 97 23.77 -5.75 -8.43
CA GLU A 97 23.70 -4.91 -9.62
C GLU A 97 23.00 -3.59 -9.28
N GLU A 98 23.56 -2.47 -9.73
CA GLU A 98 22.91 -1.17 -9.67
C GLU A 98 22.00 -0.98 -10.88
N PHE A 99 20.85 -0.33 -10.68
CA PHE A 99 19.92 -0.03 -11.75
C PHE A 99 19.15 1.26 -11.49
N ASP A 100 18.62 1.86 -12.55
CA ASP A 100 17.83 3.08 -12.47
C ASP A 100 16.33 2.78 -12.49
N LEU A 101 15.59 3.43 -11.60
CA LEU A 101 14.15 3.42 -11.54
C LEU A 101 13.58 4.77 -11.98
N SER A 102 13.58 5.02 -13.28
CA SER A 102 13.24 6.33 -13.89
C SER A 102 11.86 6.89 -13.49
N LEU A 103 10.95 6.07 -12.96
CA LEU A 103 9.60 6.48 -12.55
C LEU A 103 9.46 6.68 -11.04
N VAL A 104 10.52 6.48 -10.25
CA VAL A 104 10.43 6.56 -8.79
C VAL A 104 10.04 7.95 -8.29
N GLU A 105 10.43 9.01 -9.00
CA GLU A 105 10.07 10.38 -8.66
C GLU A 105 8.55 10.64 -8.69
N TYR A 106 7.81 9.87 -9.51
CA TYR A 106 6.35 9.96 -9.61
C TYR A 106 5.61 9.07 -8.61
N ALA A 107 6.30 8.16 -7.93
CA ALA A 107 5.66 7.17 -7.06
C ALA A 107 4.87 7.82 -5.91
N ILE A 108 5.47 8.80 -5.22
CA ILE A 108 4.82 9.51 -4.12
C ILE A 108 3.65 10.39 -4.60
N PRO A 109 3.82 11.25 -5.63
CA PRO A 109 2.69 12.00 -6.19
C PRO A 109 1.55 11.10 -6.67
N ALA A 110 1.84 10.03 -7.39
CA ALA A 110 0.84 9.07 -7.86
C ALA A 110 0.11 8.39 -6.69
N TYR A 111 0.85 7.99 -5.65
CA TYR A 111 0.26 7.44 -4.43
C TYR A 111 -0.75 8.41 -3.79
N TYR A 112 -0.40 9.69 -3.62
CA TYR A 112 -1.30 10.66 -3.02
C TYR A 112 -2.57 10.89 -3.85
N VAL A 113 -2.46 10.91 -5.17
CA VAL A 113 -3.62 11.04 -6.07
C VAL A 113 -4.55 9.85 -5.93
N ILE A 114 -4.02 8.63 -6.03
CA ILE A 114 -4.80 7.40 -5.94
C ILE A 114 -5.40 7.23 -4.54
N ALA A 115 -4.60 7.43 -3.49
CA ALA A 115 -5.07 7.31 -2.11
C ALA A 115 -6.19 8.31 -1.79
N ALA A 116 -6.11 9.54 -2.30
CA ALA A 116 -7.16 10.54 -2.11
C ALA A 116 -8.44 10.17 -2.87
N ALA A 117 -8.33 9.72 -4.11
CA ALA A 117 -9.45 9.27 -4.94
C ALA A 117 -10.20 8.10 -4.27
N GLU A 118 -9.45 7.13 -3.81
CA GLU A 118 -9.99 5.98 -3.10
C GLU A 118 -10.62 6.37 -1.75
N ALA A 119 -9.95 7.21 -0.97
CA ALA A 119 -10.50 7.73 0.29
C ALA A 119 -11.82 8.46 0.07
N SER A 120 -11.92 9.30 -0.97
CA SER A 120 -13.15 9.99 -1.33
C SER A 120 -14.29 9.02 -1.63
N SER A 121 -14.04 8.01 -2.45
CA SER A 121 -15.00 6.98 -2.81
C SER A 121 -15.44 6.14 -1.60
N ASN A 122 -14.48 5.63 -0.83
CA ASN A 122 -14.77 4.75 0.30
C ASN A 122 -15.43 5.47 1.47
N LEU A 123 -15.03 6.69 1.76
CA LEU A 123 -15.60 7.47 2.86
C LEU A 123 -16.95 8.13 2.52
N ALA A 124 -17.41 8.06 1.28
CA ALA A 124 -18.74 8.53 0.88
C ALA A 124 -19.86 7.81 1.63
N ARG A 125 -19.66 6.55 2.00
CA ARG A 125 -20.63 5.74 2.73
C ARG A 125 -20.79 6.04 4.22
N PHE A 126 -19.91 6.85 4.79
CA PHE A 126 -20.00 7.27 6.20
C PHE A 126 -20.90 8.50 6.33
N ASP A 127 -22.18 8.25 6.33
CA ASP A 127 -23.25 9.25 6.27
C ASP A 127 -23.91 9.54 7.63
N GLY A 128 -23.54 8.76 8.67
CA GLY A 128 -24.15 8.84 10.00
C GLY A 128 -25.50 8.14 10.12
N VAL A 129 -26.04 7.55 9.04
CA VAL A 129 -27.27 6.75 9.06
C VAL A 129 -26.93 5.27 9.17
N LYS A 130 -26.23 4.76 8.20
CA LYS A 130 -25.86 3.35 8.10
C LYS A 130 -24.48 3.08 8.69
N TYR A 131 -23.55 4.01 8.52
CA TYR A 131 -22.17 3.88 8.98
C TYR A 131 -21.66 5.19 9.58
N GLY A 132 -20.72 5.05 10.53
CA GLY A 132 -19.95 6.16 11.07
C GLY A 132 -20.63 6.89 12.23
N TYR A 133 -20.04 8.05 12.50
CA TYR A 133 -20.53 8.96 13.53
C TYR A 133 -21.81 9.62 13.06
N ARG A 134 -22.79 9.77 13.98
CA ARG A 134 -23.99 10.59 13.79
C ARG A 134 -23.99 11.75 14.77
N THR A 135 -24.19 12.96 14.26
CA THR A 135 -24.44 14.13 15.12
C THR A 135 -25.69 13.96 15.96
N LYS A 136 -25.67 14.48 17.18
CA LYS A 136 -26.80 14.38 18.11
C LYS A 136 -27.86 15.43 17.86
N GLU A 137 -27.47 16.58 17.29
CA GLU A 137 -28.32 17.74 17.08
C GLU A 137 -28.39 18.10 15.59
N TYR A 138 -29.55 17.93 14.99
CA TYR A 138 -29.77 18.25 13.58
C TYR A 138 -31.23 18.61 13.28
N GLU A 139 -31.43 19.39 12.25
CA GLU A 139 -32.73 19.75 11.70
C GLU A 139 -32.85 19.17 10.27
N GLY A 140 -33.64 18.12 10.14
CA GLY A 140 -33.85 17.44 8.87
C GLY A 140 -32.64 16.63 8.37
N LEU A 141 -32.89 15.79 7.38
CA LEU A 141 -31.95 14.79 6.88
C LEU A 141 -30.65 15.40 6.28
N HIS A 142 -30.80 16.44 5.50
CA HIS A 142 -29.66 17.08 4.84
C HIS A 142 -28.69 17.72 5.87
N ASN A 143 -29.24 18.38 6.90
CA ASN A 143 -28.42 18.95 7.97
C ASN A 143 -27.73 17.85 8.79
N MET A 144 -28.41 16.72 9.04
CA MET A 144 -27.81 15.58 9.71
C MET A 144 -26.60 15.03 8.96
N TYR A 145 -26.68 14.83 7.63
CA TYR A 145 -25.54 14.39 6.82
C TYR A 145 -24.38 15.38 6.89
N LYS A 146 -24.68 16.66 6.71
CA LYS A 146 -23.69 17.73 6.70
C LYS A 146 -22.93 17.81 8.03
N LYS A 147 -23.66 17.84 9.15
CA LYS A 147 -23.09 17.90 10.50
C LYS A 147 -22.33 16.61 10.83
N SER A 148 -22.91 15.44 10.60
CA SER A 148 -22.27 14.15 10.90
C SER A 148 -20.92 14.01 10.19
N ARG A 149 -20.83 14.38 8.92
CA ARG A 149 -19.58 14.34 8.18
C ARG A 149 -18.61 15.45 8.61
N SER A 150 -19.12 16.64 8.93
CA SER A 150 -18.29 17.75 9.41
C SER A 150 -17.67 17.50 10.78
N GLU A 151 -18.39 16.89 11.68
CA GLU A 151 -17.92 16.56 13.03
C GLU A 151 -17.11 15.26 13.05
N GLY A 152 -17.52 14.25 12.25
CA GLY A 152 -16.94 12.92 12.25
C GLY A 152 -15.60 12.80 11.52
N PHE A 153 -15.28 13.73 10.61
CA PHE A 153 -14.01 13.71 9.89
C PHE A 153 -13.09 14.84 10.34
N GLY A 154 -11.84 14.48 10.63
CA GLY A 154 -10.79 15.47 10.91
C GLY A 154 -10.40 16.31 9.68
N PRO A 155 -9.65 17.41 9.86
CA PRO A 155 -9.29 18.32 8.76
C PRO A 155 -8.54 17.65 7.62
N GLU A 156 -7.60 16.75 7.91
CA GLU A 156 -6.81 16.05 6.90
C GLU A 156 -7.67 15.08 6.07
N VAL A 157 -8.58 14.37 6.72
CA VAL A 157 -9.50 13.46 6.00
C VAL A 157 -10.43 14.27 5.07
N LYS A 158 -10.93 15.40 5.51
CA LYS A 158 -11.73 16.31 4.67
C LYS A 158 -10.95 16.79 3.45
N ARG A 159 -9.68 17.16 3.64
CA ARG A 159 -8.80 17.60 2.54
C ARG A 159 -8.65 16.48 1.51
N ARG A 160 -8.38 15.25 1.94
CA ARG A 160 -8.26 14.08 1.05
C ARG A 160 -9.55 13.73 0.33
N ILE A 161 -10.71 13.84 1.00
CA ILE A 161 -12.01 13.63 0.36
C ILE A 161 -12.25 14.69 -0.73
N MET A 162 -11.94 15.95 -0.47
CA MET A 162 -12.11 17.01 -1.46
C MET A 162 -11.15 16.85 -2.64
N LEU A 163 -9.88 16.56 -2.38
CA LEU A 163 -8.90 16.28 -3.42
C LEU A 163 -9.31 15.07 -4.27
N GLY A 164 -9.74 14.01 -3.63
CA GLY A 164 -10.20 12.82 -4.33
C GLY A 164 -11.45 13.04 -5.17
N SER A 165 -12.40 13.85 -4.67
CA SER A 165 -13.59 14.23 -5.44
C SER A 165 -13.24 15.07 -6.68
N PHE A 166 -12.23 15.92 -6.57
CA PHE A 166 -11.71 16.68 -7.70
C PHE A 166 -11.06 15.75 -8.75
N VAL A 167 -10.19 14.85 -8.30
CA VAL A 167 -9.49 13.89 -9.18
C VAL A 167 -10.47 12.95 -9.90
N LEU A 168 -11.55 12.55 -9.24
CA LEU A 168 -12.59 11.68 -9.81
C LEU A 168 -13.64 12.44 -10.64
N SER A 169 -13.57 13.75 -10.73
CA SER A 169 -14.51 14.53 -11.55
C SER A 169 -14.26 14.29 -13.05
N SER A 170 -15.32 14.40 -13.86
CA SER A 170 -15.29 14.05 -15.27
C SER A 170 -14.23 14.75 -16.12
N GLY A 171 -13.77 15.94 -15.71
CA GLY A 171 -12.72 16.69 -16.41
C GLY A 171 -11.30 16.29 -16.05
N TYR A 172 -11.10 15.56 -14.97
CA TYR A 172 -9.77 15.28 -14.41
C TYR A 172 -9.48 13.78 -14.22
N TYR A 173 -10.49 12.94 -14.34
CA TYR A 173 -10.37 11.49 -14.14
C TYR A 173 -9.31 10.86 -15.06
N ASP A 174 -9.39 11.14 -16.35
CA ASP A 174 -8.44 10.59 -17.33
C ASP A 174 -7.04 11.19 -17.17
N ALA A 175 -6.96 12.51 -16.89
CA ALA A 175 -5.69 13.22 -16.81
C ALA A 175 -4.88 12.91 -15.54
N TYR A 176 -5.53 12.58 -14.43
CA TYR A 176 -4.86 12.38 -13.14
C TYR A 176 -5.00 10.95 -12.62
N TYR A 177 -6.23 10.42 -12.55
CA TYR A 177 -6.45 9.11 -11.92
C TYR A 177 -5.96 7.96 -12.79
N LEU A 178 -6.35 7.90 -14.07
CA LEU A 178 -5.89 6.85 -14.97
C LEU A 178 -4.39 6.92 -15.22
N LEU A 179 -3.84 8.13 -15.36
CA LEU A 179 -2.40 8.30 -15.54
C LEU A 179 -1.61 7.79 -14.31
N SER A 180 -2.10 8.08 -13.10
CA SER A 180 -1.50 7.60 -11.86
C SER A 180 -1.54 6.07 -11.75
N LEU A 181 -2.65 5.45 -12.17
CA LEU A 181 -2.78 3.99 -12.19
C LEU A 181 -1.80 3.33 -13.18
N ILE A 182 -1.59 3.92 -14.35
CA ILE A 182 -0.63 3.42 -15.34
C ILE A 182 0.79 3.44 -14.76
N HIS A 183 1.19 4.50 -14.08
CA HIS A 183 2.52 4.62 -13.49
C HIS A 183 2.78 3.64 -12.33
N ILE A 184 1.75 3.25 -11.58
CA ILE A 184 1.90 2.29 -10.47
C ILE A 184 1.73 0.84 -10.93
N SER A 185 0.76 0.55 -11.81
CA SER A 185 0.39 -0.82 -12.15
C SER A 185 1.05 -1.39 -13.40
N GLU A 186 1.63 -0.57 -14.27
CA GLU A 186 2.15 -1.02 -15.57
C GLU A 186 3.68 -1.02 -15.76
N PRO A 187 4.54 -0.63 -14.83
CA PRO A 187 5.99 -0.74 -15.06
C PRO A 187 6.45 -2.18 -15.33
N THR A 188 5.65 -3.17 -14.91
CA THR A 188 5.97 -4.60 -15.08
C THR A 188 5.37 -5.24 -16.35
N ARG A 189 4.45 -4.56 -17.06
CA ARG A 189 3.81 -5.11 -18.28
C ARG A 189 4.51 -4.79 -19.60
N ARG A 190 5.56 -3.98 -19.60
CA ARG A 190 6.28 -3.56 -20.81
C ARG A 190 7.58 -4.29 -21.08
N THR A 191 7.77 -5.50 -20.62
CA THR A 191 8.75 -6.38 -21.28
C THR A 191 8.05 -7.02 -22.48
N PRO A 192 8.43 -6.68 -23.73
CA PRO A 192 7.98 -7.46 -24.86
C PRO A 192 8.54 -8.86 -24.68
N ILE A 193 7.66 -9.82 -24.62
CA ILE A 193 8.02 -11.22 -24.79
C ILE A 193 8.45 -11.34 -26.26
N SER A 194 9.76 -11.35 -26.46
CA SER A 194 10.37 -11.75 -27.74
C SER A 194 10.38 -13.26 -27.85
#